data_7336babbb5449f510adff87bd689220e
#
_entry.id   7336babbb5449f510adff87bd689220e
#
_cell.length_a   1.000
_cell.length_b   1.000
_cell.length_c   1.000
_cell.angle_alpha   90.00
_cell.angle_beta   90.00
_cell.angle_gamma   90.00
#
_symmetry.space_group_name_H-M   'P 1'
#
loop_
_entity.id
_entity.type
_entity.pdbx_description
1 polymer ?
#
loop_
_entity_poly.entity_id
_entity_poly.type
_entity_poly.pdbx_seq_one_letter_code
_entity_poly.pdbx_strand_id
1 'polypeptide(L)'
;SGNRLITLGAGAKWNGGASSDPIANIQQIMEAMLMPASGMIMDLATWNWFTRNPTVQKFTTFKTAAPPIPGADQRDMFASLLNIPKPHVCQMRRKNMAVADSYPFVWANDVVVYHRPEGGGLPLDGRDVATGYTFRWTGGAVEGATVEGGWMIRSFFNPYRGARGGTQIIVTHNDAEQFISGFVGGLIKGAVEKMITKRGFN
;
A
#
# COMPACT_ATOMS: atom_id res chain seq x y z
N SER A 1 -18.20 18.36 5.44
CA SER A 1 -17.51 17.04 5.38
C SER A 1 -16.75 16.97 4.07
N GLY A 2 -15.42 16.98 4.13
CA GLY A 2 -14.56 16.90 2.96
C GLY A 2 -14.70 15.55 2.23
N ASN A 3 -14.52 15.57 0.92
CA ASN A 3 -14.59 14.35 0.11
C ASN A 3 -13.29 13.55 0.25
N ARG A 4 -13.34 12.39 0.91
CA ARG A 4 -12.22 11.47 1.11
C ARG A 4 -12.03 10.48 -0.04
N LEU A 5 -12.91 10.52 -1.02
CA LEU A 5 -12.79 9.78 -2.27
C LEU A 5 -12.67 10.79 -3.41
N ILE A 6 -11.51 10.81 -4.03
CA ILE A 6 -11.26 11.61 -5.24
C ILE A 6 -11.14 10.64 -6.41
N THR A 7 -11.96 10.82 -7.43
CA THR A 7 -11.82 10.09 -8.70
C THR A 7 -11.29 11.06 -9.75
N LEU A 8 -10.09 10.79 -10.26
CA LEU A 8 -9.45 11.68 -11.22
C LEU A 8 -9.94 11.40 -12.64
N GLY A 9 -10.46 12.45 -13.29
CA GLY A 9 -10.78 12.43 -14.72
C GLY A 9 -9.51 12.43 -15.59
N ALA A 10 -9.66 12.16 -16.88
CA ALA A 10 -8.52 11.97 -17.81
C ALA A 10 -7.49 13.11 -17.80
N GLY A 11 -7.92 14.38 -17.74
CA GLY A 11 -7.01 15.53 -17.73
C GLY A 11 -6.37 15.85 -16.39
N ALA A 12 -6.88 15.29 -15.29
CA ALA A 12 -6.39 15.52 -13.91
C ALA A 12 -5.49 14.39 -13.41
N LYS A 13 -5.32 13.33 -14.19
CA LYS A 13 -4.43 12.20 -13.83
C LYS A 13 -2.99 12.65 -13.76
N TRP A 14 -2.21 12.03 -12.90
CA TRP A 14 -0.82 12.43 -12.62
C TRP A 14 0.13 12.27 -13.81
N ASN A 15 -0.25 11.46 -14.80
CA ASN A 15 0.42 11.36 -16.11
C ASN A 15 -0.26 12.19 -17.22
N GLY A 16 -1.24 13.00 -16.88
CA GLY A 16 -2.14 13.67 -17.84
C GLY A 16 -1.73 15.08 -18.29
N GLY A 17 -0.59 15.64 -17.84
CA GLY A 17 -0.11 16.93 -18.35
C GLY A 17 -0.29 18.13 -17.40
N ALA A 18 -0.44 19.33 -17.95
CA ALA A 18 -0.27 20.62 -17.24
C ALA A 18 -1.30 20.92 -16.14
N SER A 19 -2.48 20.29 -16.17
CA SER A 19 -3.53 20.48 -15.17
C SER A 19 -3.48 19.44 -14.03
N SER A 20 -2.52 18.54 -14.06
CA SER A 20 -2.33 17.52 -13.05
C SER A 20 -1.62 18.08 -11.82
N ASP A 21 -2.25 18.01 -10.66
CA ASP A 21 -1.64 18.43 -9.39
C ASP A 21 -1.74 17.32 -8.34
N PRO A 22 -0.74 16.42 -8.28
CA PRO A 22 -0.71 15.36 -7.30
C PRO A 22 -0.66 15.86 -5.85
N ILE A 23 0.03 16.98 -5.61
CA ILE A 23 0.21 17.53 -4.27
C ILE A 23 -1.13 18.04 -3.74
N ALA A 24 -1.84 18.83 -4.54
CA ALA A 24 -3.17 19.33 -4.16
C ALA A 24 -4.16 18.20 -3.91
N ASN A 25 -4.13 17.13 -4.72
CA ASN A 25 -5.00 15.98 -4.50
C ASN A 25 -4.72 15.27 -3.17
N ILE A 26 -3.45 15.09 -2.80
CA ILE A 26 -3.07 14.47 -1.53
C ILE A 26 -3.48 15.39 -0.36
N GLN A 27 -3.18 16.69 -0.45
CA GLN A 27 -3.55 17.66 0.57
C GLN A 27 -5.06 17.73 0.79
N GLN A 28 -5.85 17.71 -0.27
CA GLN A 28 -7.31 17.67 -0.19
C GLN A 28 -7.82 16.44 0.59
N ILE A 29 -7.20 15.27 0.38
CA ILE A 29 -7.52 14.07 1.16
C ILE A 29 -7.13 14.26 2.62
N MET A 30 -5.92 14.77 2.90
CA MET A 30 -5.44 14.99 4.27
C MET A 30 -6.35 15.94 5.05
N GLU A 31 -6.81 17.02 4.41
CA GLU A 31 -7.74 17.98 5.01
C GLU A 31 -9.12 17.36 5.29
N ALA A 32 -9.54 16.39 4.50
CA ALA A 32 -10.80 15.70 4.67
C ALA A 32 -10.75 14.57 5.72
N MET A 33 -9.57 14.15 6.15
CA MET A 33 -9.38 13.11 7.17
C MET A 33 -9.64 13.68 8.58
N LEU A 34 -10.19 12.85 9.46
CA LEU A 34 -10.43 13.21 10.87
C LEU A 34 -9.12 13.21 11.68
N MET A 35 -8.15 12.38 11.31
CA MET A 35 -6.87 12.22 11.99
C MET A 35 -5.71 12.55 11.04
N PRO A 36 -4.56 13.01 11.57
CA PRO A 36 -3.39 13.27 10.74
C PRO A 36 -2.98 12.04 9.93
N ALA A 37 -2.66 12.23 8.67
CA ALA A 37 -2.19 11.15 7.83
C ALA A 37 -0.79 10.68 8.27
N SER A 38 -0.62 9.38 8.49
CA SER A 38 0.65 8.77 8.90
C SER A 38 1.44 8.21 7.72
N GLY A 39 0.76 7.85 6.62
CA GLY A 39 1.40 7.31 5.45
C GLY A 39 0.45 7.27 4.25
N MET A 40 1.03 6.96 3.10
CA MET A 40 0.26 6.69 1.89
C MET A 40 0.83 5.48 1.15
N ILE A 41 -0.03 4.75 0.45
CA ILE A 41 0.33 3.56 -0.33
C ILE A 41 0.01 3.81 -1.79
N MET A 42 0.95 3.49 -2.66
CA MET A 42 0.77 3.52 -4.11
C MET A 42 1.64 2.45 -4.78
N ASP A 43 1.38 2.13 -6.03
CA ASP A 43 2.25 1.25 -6.81
C ASP A 43 3.49 1.98 -7.37
N LEU A 44 4.46 1.20 -7.85
CA LEU A 44 5.68 1.74 -8.43
C LEU A 44 5.43 2.60 -9.67
N ALA A 45 4.43 2.27 -10.48
CA ALA A 45 4.10 3.04 -11.68
C ALA A 45 3.55 4.42 -11.30
N THR A 46 2.64 4.46 -10.34
CA THR A 46 2.08 5.71 -9.79
C THR A 46 3.16 6.57 -9.14
N TRP A 47 4.07 5.96 -8.37
CA TRP A 47 5.22 6.66 -7.80
C TRP A 47 6.12 7.29 -8.86
N ASN A 48 6.45 6.57 -9.92
CA ASN A 48 7.27 7.09 -11.01
C ASN A 48 6.60 8.27 -11.73
N TRP A 49 5.28 8.24 -11.90
CA TRP A 49 4.55 9.37 -12.47
C TRP A 49 4.45 10.55 -11.51
N PHE A 50 4.25 10.28 -10.21
CA PHE A 50 4.27 11.30 -9.17
C PHE A 50 5.59 12.08 -9.19
N THR A 51 6.73 11.39 -9.15
CA THR A 51 8.05 12.02 -9.12
C THR A 51 8.41 12.76 -10.41
N ARG A 52 7.86 12.34 -11.55
CA ARG A 52 8.06 13.00 -12.86
C ARG A 52 7.08 14.11 -13.15
N ASN A 53 6.05 14.26 -12.33
CA ASN A 53 5.04 15.29 -12.55
C ASN A 53 5.67 16.69 -12.49
N PRO A 54 5.41 17.59 -13.48
CA PRO A 54 6.03 18.91 -13.51
C PRO A 54 5.76 19.76 -12.29
N THR A 55 4.56 19.65 -11.68
CA THR A 55 4.23 20.36 -10.45
C THR A 55 5.09 19.89 -9.29
N VAL A 56 5.24 18.57 -9.11
CA VAL A 56 6.10 17.99 -8.07
C VAL A 56 7.56 18.40 -8.29
N GLN A 57 8.05 18.35 -9.53
CA GLN A 57 9.42 18.74 -9.85
C GLN A 57 9.71 20.22 -9.57
N LYS A 58 8.76 21.11 -9.88
CA LYS A 58 8.91 22.53 -9.54
C LYS A 58 9.11 22.73 -8.05
N PHE A 59 8.28 22.09 -7.21
CA PHE A 59 8.41 22.21 -5.75
C PHE A 59 9.73 21.64 -5.23
N THR A 60 10.17 20.51 -5.75
CA THR A 60 11.42 19.89 -5.32
C THR A 60 12.64 20.70 -5.78
N THR A 61 12.65 21.23 -6.99
CA THR A 61 13.74 22.07 -7.52
C THR A 61 13.87 23.37 -6.74
N PHE A 62 12.79 24.02 -6.37
CA PHE A 62 12.82 25.25 -5.56
C PHE A 62 13.36 25.05 -4.16
N LYS A 63 13.12 23.89 -3.56
CA LYS A 63 13.53 23.61 -2.16
C LYS A 63 14.89 22.94 -2.04
N THR A 64 15.40 22.33 -3.10
CA THR A 64 16.71 21.67 -3.11
C THR A 64 17.69 22.42 -4.02
N ALA A 65 18.28 23.47 -3.50
CA ALA A 65 19.47 24.07 -4.13
C ALA A 65 20.71 23.17 -4.03
N ALA A 66 20.65 22.07 -3.28
CA ALA A 66 21.71 21.09 -3.12
C ALA A 66 21.34 19.77 -3.83
N PRO A 67 22.32 19.07 -4.42
CA PRO A 67 22.07 17.73 -4.96
C PRO A 67 21.58 16.79 -3.86
N PRO A 68 20.72 15.81 -4.19
CA PRO A 68 20.20 14.86 -3.21
C PRO A 68 21.37 14.14 -2.53
N ILE A 69 21.32 14.05 -1.21
CA ILE A 69 22.36 13.37 -0.41
C ILE A 69 22.38 11.89 -0.84
N PRO A 70 23.52 11.36 -1.29
CA PRO A 70 23.62 9.96 -1.65
C PRO A 70 23.23 9.07 -0.46
N GLY A 71 22.32 8.13 -0.67
CA GLY A 71 21.83 7.20 0.36
C GLY A 71 20.59 7.68 1.13
N ALA A 72 20.14 8.92 0.96
CA ALA A 72 18.84 9.33 1.51
C ALA A 72 17.69 8.63 0.78
N ASP A 73 16.72 8.12 1.53
CA ASP A 73 15.50 7.57 0.93
C ASP A 73 14.73 8.70 0.24
N GLN A 74 14.64 8.65 -1.09
CA GLN A 74 13.91 9.66 -1.87
C GLN A 74 12.49 9.87 -1.34
N ARG A 75 11.86 8.84 -0.81
CA ARG A 75 10.50 8.89 -0.25
C ARG A 75 10.44 9.78 0.99
N ASP A 76 11.43 9.71 1.86
CA ASP A 76 11.52 10.57 3.05
C ASP A 76 11.79 12.03 2.65
N MET A 77 12.64 12.23 1.67
CA MET A 77 12.90 13.55 1.12
C MET A 77 11.63 14.19 0.54
N PHE A 78 10.89 13.47 -0.29
CA PHE A 78 9.64 13.96 -0.85
C PHE A 78 8.58 14.23 0.23
N ALA A 79 8.46 13.34 1.22
CA ALA A 79 7.54 13.51 2.32
C ALA A 79 7.80 14.81 3.09
N SER A 80 9.06 15.07 3.46
CA SER A 80 9.45 16.29 4.17
C SER A 80 9.31 17.55 3.31
N LEU A 81 9.77 17.51 2.05
CA LEU A 81 9.75 18.69 1.18
C LEU A 81 8.34 19.14 0.81
N LEU A 82 7.44 18.19 0.57
CA LEU A 82 6.09 18.47 0.10
C LEU A 82 5.07 18.52 1.24
N ASN A 83 5.48 18.24 2.47
CA ASN A 83 4.59 18.09 3.63
C ASN A 83 3.43 17.11 3.35
N ILE A 84 3.79 15.95 2.84
CA ILE A 84 2.86 14.84 2.55
C ILE A 84 3.24 13.61 3.37
N PRO A 85 2.32 12.66 3.59
CA PRO A 85 2.63 11.43 4.30
C PRO A 85 3.70 10.61 3.57
N LYS A 86 4.53 9.88 4.31
CA LYS A 86 5.56 9.03 3.72
C LYS A 86 4.95 7.99 2.76
N PRO A 87 5.42 7.95 1.50
CA PRO A 87 4.91 7.00 0.52
C PRO A 87 5.50 5.60 0.72
N HIS A 88 4.63 4.61 0.82
CA HIS A 88 4.95 3.18 0.74
C HIS A 88 4.70 2.71 -0.69
N VAL A 89 5.77 2.35 -1.39
CA VAL A 89 5.70 1.96 -2.80
C VAL A 89 5.58 0.44 -2.89
N CYS A 90 4.41 -0.04 -3.29
CA CYS A 90 4.14 -1.45 -3.51
C CYS A 90 4.69 -1.90 -4.86
N GLN A 91 5.55 -2.91 -4.86
CA GLN A 91 6.13 -3.51 -6.08
C GLN A 91 5.56 -4.90 -6.39
N MET A 92 4.65 -5.39 -5.55
CA MET A 92 4.07 -6.71 -5.70
C MET A 92 3.27 -6.81 -7.00
N ARG A 93 3.49 -7.89 -7.73
CA ARG A 93 2.78 -8.21 -8.97
C ARG A 93 2.06 -9.54 -8.84
N ARG A 94 0.96 -9.70 -9.56
CA ARG A 94 0.25 -10.96 -9.67
C ARG A 94 0.20 -11.42 -11.12
N LYS A 95 0.23 -12.73 -11.34
CA LYS A 95 0.00 -13.28 -12.67
C LYS A 95 -1.46 -13.08 -13.05
N ASN A 96 -1.71 -12.54 -14.24
CA ASN A 96 -3.05 -12.50 -14.79
C ASN A 96 -3.31 -13.84 -15.50
N MET A 97 -4.22 -14.64 -14.94
CA MET A 97 -4.55 -15.97 -15.51
C MET A 97 -5.29 -15.89 -16.85
N ALA A 98 -5.91 -14.74 -17.14
CA ALA A 98 -6.67 -14.54 -18.40
C ALA A 98 -5.80 -14.08 -19.57
N VAL A 99 -4.59 -13.58 -19.31
CA VAL A 99 -3.69 -13.04 -20.33
C VAL A 99 -2.31 -13.63 -20.13
N ALA A 100 -1.77 -14.28 -21.17
CA ALA A 100 -0.43 -14.83 -21.13
C ALA A 100 0.59 -13.72 -20.89
N ASP A 101 1.60 -14.00 -20.05
CA ASP A 101 2.73 -13.12 -19.72
C ASP A 101 2.35 -11.72 -19.18
N SER A 102 1.17 -11.59 -18.58
CA SER A 102 0.73 -10.37 -17.94
C SER A 102 0.91 -10.44 -16.42
N TYR A 103 1.69 -9.52 -15.87
CA TYR A 103 1.99 -9.41 -14.44
C TYR A 103 1.67 -7.99 -13.95
N PRO A 104 0.38 -7.61 -13.85
CA PRO A 104 0.00 -6.31 -13.32
C PRO A 104 0.38 -6.17 -11.85
N PHE A 105 0.59 -4.93 -11.40
CA PHE A 105 0.73 -4.64 -9.97
C PHE A 105 -0.55 -5.04 -9.24
N VAL A 106 -0.39 -5.57 -8.03
CA VAL A 106 -1.53 -5.90 -7.15
C VAL A 106 -2.27 -4.63 -6.76
N TRP A 107 -1.53 -3.58 -6.48
CA TRP A 107 -2.02 -2.25 -6.18
C TRP A 107 -2.02 -1.41 -7.47
N ALA A 108 -3.16 -1.26 -8.11
CA ALA A 108 -3.21 -0.70 -9.46
C ALA A 108 -3.69 0.76 -9.46
N ASN A 109 -2.80 1.70 -9.80
CA ASN A 109 -3.10 3.10 -10.15
C ASN A 109 -3.88 3.93 -9.12
N ASP A 110 -4.14 3.39 -7.94
CA ASP A 110 -4.85 4.06 -6.86
C ASP A 110 -3.87 4.46 -5.76
N VAL A 111 -4.19 5.53 -5.03
CA VAL A 111 -3.40 5.98 -3.89
C VAL A 111 -4.29 6.01 -2.66
N VAL A 112 -3.87 5.32 -1.61
CA VAL A 112 -4.54 5.36 -0.31
C VAL A 112 -3.69 6.17 0.65
N VAL A 113 -4.31 7.13 1.29
CA VAL A 113 -3.77 7.86 2.43
C VAL A 113 -4.42 7.31 3.69
N TYR A 114 -3.61 6.99 4.70
CA TYR A 114 -4.10 6.33 5.90
C TYR A 114 -3.52 6.93 7.17
N HIS A 115 -4.24 6.74 8.26
CA HIS A 115 -3.77 7.00 9.60
C HIS A 115 -3.42 5.69 10.31
N ARG A 116 -2.27 5.68 10.97
CA ARG A 116 -1.83 4.62 11.86
C ARG A 116 -1.38 5.25 13.17
N PRO A 117 -1.92 4.84 14.31
CA PRO A 117 -1.48 5.34 15.61
C PRO A 117 -0.01 4.99 15.87
N GLU A 118 0.69 5.89 16.53
CA GLU A 118 2.06 5.66 16.96
C GLU A 118 2.08 4.54 18.00
N GLY A 119 3.03 3.59 17.82
CA GLY A 119 3.17 2.44 18.70
C GLY A 119 2.65 1.11 18.16
N GLY A 120 1.87 1.08 17.10
CA GLY A 120 1.51 -0.13 16.34
C GLY A 120 0.72 -1.21 17.11
N GLY A 121 0.31 -0.93 18.34
CA GLY A 121 -0.52 -1.81 19.15
C GLY A 121 -2.02 -1.60 18.90
N LEU A 122 -2.83 -2.57 19.29
CA LEU A 122 -4.26 -2.35 19.46
C LEU A 122 -4.45 -1.24 20.51
N PRO A 123 -5.25 -0.22 20.23
CA PRO A 123 -5.61 0.74 21.25
C PRO A 123 -6.41 -0.01 22.32
N LEU A 124 -5.76 -0.33 23.45
CA LEU A 124 -6.41 -1.01 24.57
C LEU A 124 -7.53 -0.16 25.19
N ASP A 125 -7.50 1.15 24.95
CA ASP A 125 -8.44 2.13 25.49
C ASP A 125 -9.39 2.76 24.45
N GLY A 126 -9.30 2.34 23.18
CA GLY A 126 -10.17 2.86 22.11
C GLY A 126 -9.93 4.32 21.72
N ARG A 127 -8.86 4.96 22.22
CA ARG A 127 -8.57 6.37 21.95
C ARG A 127 -7.93 6.60 20.58
N ASP A 128 -7.16 5.62 20.12
CA ASP A 128 -6.47 5.73 18.83
C ASP A 128 -7.25 4.99 17.75
N VAL A 129 -7.78 5.74 16.81
CA VAL A 129 -8.54 5.18 15.68
C VAL A 129 -7.61 4.98 14.50
N ALA A 130 -7.41 3.72 14.07
CA ALA A 130 -6.69 3.40 12.85
C ALA A 130 -7.63 3.22 11.67
N THR A 131 -7.09 3.35 10.45
CA THR A 131 -7.83 3.05 9.22
C THR A 131 -8.26 1.58 9.15
N GLY A 132 -7.40 0.67 9.64
CA GLY A 132 -7.70 -0.75 9.71
C GLY A 132 -6.72 -1.49 10.60
N TYR A 133 -7.10 -2.70 10.99
CA TYR A 133 -6.28 -3.62 11.76
C TYR A 133 -6.23 -4.99 11.12
N THR A 134 -5.10 -5.65 11.25
CA THR A 134 -4.97 -7.07 10.98
C THR A 134 -5.06 -7.81 12.29
N PHE A 135 -6.14 -8.54 12.51
CA PHE A 135 -6.31 -9.41 13.65
C PHE A 135 -5.64 -10.74 13.36
N ARG A 136 -4.67 -11.07 14.18
CA ARG A 136 -3.92 -12.31 14.05
C ARG A 136 -4.22 -13.22 15.21
N TRP A 137 -4.59 -14.46 14.92
CA TRP A 137 -4.81 -15.46 15.96
C TRP A 137 -3.46 -15.89 16.54
N THR A 138 -3.22 -15.59 17.83
CA THR A 138 -1.93 -15.81 18.49
C THR A 138 -1.94 -16.94 19.52
N GLY A 139 -3.07 -17.55 19.80
CA GLY A 139 -3.09 -18.52 20.88
C GLY A 139 -4.33 -19.40 20.94
N GLY A 140 -4.13 -20.55 21.48
CA GLY A 140 -4.99 -21.64 21.80
C GLY A 140 -4.14 -22.90 21.71
N ALA A 141 -3.90 -23.58 22.82
CA ALA A 141 -3.19 -24.84 22.81
C ALA A 141 -4.00 -25.83 21.96
N VAL A 142 -3.56 -26.07 20.75
CA VAL A 142 -4.05 -27.16 19.92
C VAL A 142 -3.07 -28.31 20.08
N GLU A 143 -3.54 -29.43 20.59
CA GLU A 143 -2.69 -30.61 20.81
C GLU A 143 -1.91 -30.97 19.53
N GLY A 144 -0.59 -31.10 19.67
CA GLY A 144 0.32 -31.41 18.56
C GLY A 144 0.57 -30.29 17.55
N ALA A 145 0.29 -29.04 17.89
CA ALA A 145 0.60 -27.89 17.05
C ALA A 145 1.45 -26.85 17.80
N THR A 146 2.39 -26.26 17.09
CA THR A 146 3.10 -25.07 17.54
C THR A 146 2.46 -23.84 16.89
N VAL A 147 2.16 -22.82 17.70
CA VAL A 147 1.62 -21.53 17.22
C VAL A 147 2.69 -20.48 17.46
N GLU A 148 3.16 -19.85 16.38
CA GLU A 148 4.15 -18.79 16.43
C GLU A 148 3.75 -17.68 15.45
N GLY A 149 3.60 -16.47 15.95
CA GLY A 149 3.34 -15.29 15.12
C GLY A 149 2.11 -15.37 14.22
N GLY A 150 1.06 -16.10 14.60
CA GLY A 150 -0.15 -16.32 13.81
C GLY A 150 -0.07 -17.52 12.86
N TRP A 151 1.06 -18.20 12.81
CA TRP A 151 1.22 -19.45 12.07
C TRP A 151 0.95 -20.64 13.00
N MET A 152 0.16 -21.57 12.53
CA MET A 152 -0.03 -22.86 13.19
C MET A 152 0.68 -23.93 12.35
N ILE A 153 1.64 -24.61 12.97
CA ILE A 153 2.41 -25.66 12.33
C ILE A 153 2.08 -26.98 13.01
N ARG A 154 1.59 -27.92 12.25
CA ARG A 154 1.33 -29.31 12.69
C ARG A 154 2.21 -30.25 11.89
N SER A 155 2.87 -31.16 12.59
CA SER A 155 3.56 -32.28 11.95
C SER A 155 3.04 -33.60 12.48
N PHE A 156 2.75 -34.53 11.62
CA PHE A 156 2.35 -35.88 11.99
C PHE A 156 2.89 -36.89 10.98
N PHE A 157 3.16 -38.08 11.47
CA PHE A 157 3.57 -39.20 10.61
C PHE A 157 2.35 -39.79 9.91
N ASN A 158 2.42 -39.87 8.57
CA ASN A 158 1.38 -40.48 7.77
C ASN A 158 1.91 -41.80 7.18
N PRO A 159 1.45 -42.95 7.68
CA PRO A 159 1.93 -44.24 7.24
C PRO A 159 1.55 -44.60 5.78
N TYR A 160 0.54 -43.91 5.23
CA TYR A 160 0.05 -44.15 3.88
C TYR A 160 0.72 -43.30 2.79
N ARG A 161 1.70 -42.49 3.16
CA ARG A 161 2.48 -41.66 2.22
C ARG A 161 3.81 -42.33 1.88
N GLY A 162 3.89 -42.83 0.63
CA GLY A 162 5.10 -43.50 0.12
C GLY A 162 5.30 -44.92 0.68
N ALA A 163 6.35 -45.61 0.23
CA ALA A 163 6.63 -47.04 0.57
C ALA A 163 7.01 -47.27 2.05
N ARG A 164 7.40 -46.22 2.79
CA ARG A 164 7.83 -46.30 4.19
C ARG A 164 7.11 -45.33 5.11
N GLY A 165 5.99 -44.75 4.67
CA GLY A 165 5.34 -43.66 5.33
C GLY A 165 6.08 -42.32 5.11
N GLY A 166 5.55 -41.23 5.63
CA GLY A 166 6.18 -39.92 5.53
C GLY A 166 5.66 -38.96 6.59
N THR A 167 6.46 -37.96 6.92
CA THR A 167 5.99 -36.86 7.79
C THR A 167 5.22 -35.85 6.95
N GLN A 168 3.98 -35.58 7.34
CA GLN A 168 3.18 -34.52 6.76
C GLN A 168 3.24 -33.29 7.66
N ILE A 169 3.61 -32.15 7.07
CA ILE A 169 3.64 -30.87 7.75
C ILE A 169 2.49 -30.02 7.18
N ILE A 170 1.61 -29.59 8.06
CA ILE A 170 0.52 -28.66 7.70
C ILE A 170 0.86 -27.31 8.33
N VAL A 171 0.97 -26.30 7.48
CA VAL A 171 1.17 -24.92 7.91
C VAL A 171 -0.10 -24.13 7.56
N THR A 172 -0.70 -23.53 8.56
CA THR A 172 -1.88 -22.68 8.39
C THR A 172 -1.59 -21.30 8.96
N HIS A 173 -2.14 -20.30 8.31
CA HIS A 173 -2.07 -18.91 8.75
C HIS A 173 -3.49 -18.37 8.87
N ASN A 174 -3.79 -17.75 9.99
CA ASN A 174 -5.13 -17.22 10.26
C ASN A 174 -5.04 -15.75 10.64
N ASP A 175 -5.27 -14.91 9.66
CA ASP A 175 -5.37 -13.46 9.82
C ASP A 175 -6.74 -12.99 9.35
N ALA A 176 -7.27 -12.00 10.03
CA ALA A 176 -8.48 -11.29 9.62
C ALA A 176 -8.14 -9.80 9.49
N GLU A 177 -8.21 -9.29 8.28
CA GLU A 177 -8.05 -7.86 8.02
C GLU A 177 -9.41 -7.18 8.14
N GLN A 178 -9.50 -6.17 9.00
CA GLN A 178 -10.71 -5.39 9.17
C GLN A 178 -10.44 -3.91 8.93
N PHE A 179 -11.24 -3.32 8.06
CA PHE A 179 -11.31 -1.88 7.89
C PHE A 179 -12.20 -1.30 9.00
N ILE A 180 -11.61 -0.50 9.87
CA ILE A 180 -12.30 -0.03 11.08
C ILE A 180 -13.01 1.29 10.81
N SER A 181 -12.35 2.24 10.17
CA SER A 181 -12.91 3.57 9.99
C SER A 181 -12.55 4.18 8.65
N GLY A 182 -13.58 4.48 7.86
CA GLY A 182 -13.43 5.27 6.63
C GLY A 182 -13.21 6.77 6.89
N PHE A 183 -13.29 7.23 8.16
CA PHE A 183 -13.09 8.64 8.49
C PHE A 183 -11.63 9.02 8.65
N VAL A 184 -10.76 8.05 8.86
CA VAL A 184 -9.32 8.25 9.08
C VAL A 184 -8.46 7.78 7.92
N GLY A 185 -9.08 7.57 6.77
CA GLY A 185 -8.40 7.24 5.51
C GLY A 185 -9.03 7.92 4.32
N GLY A 186 -8.32 7.97 3.21
CA GLY A 186 -8.82 8.50 1.96
C GLY A 186 -8.24 7.79 0.75
N LEU A 187 -8.96 7.87 -0.36
CA LEU A 187 -8.64 7.17 -1.61
C LEU A 187 -8.62 8.15 -2.78
N ILE A 188 -7.52 8.17 -3.51
CA ILE A 188 -7.43 8.77 -4.85
C ILE A 188 -7.52 7.64 -5.86
N LYS A 189 -8.64 7.56 -6.55
CA LYS A 189 -8.92 6.52 -7.53
C LYS A 189 -8.46 6.94 -8.92
N GLY A 190 -7.73 6.06 -9.58
CA GLY A 190 -7.26 6.28 -10.95
C GLY A 190 -6.24 7.40 -11.06
N ALA A 191 -5.31 7.50 -10.11
CA ALA A 191 -4.26 8.52 -10.09
C ALA A 191 -3.45 8.55 -11.39
N VAL A 192 -3.28 7.40 -12.03
CA VAL A 192 -2.56 7.23 -13.30
C VAL A 192 -3.45 6.51 -14.32
N GLU A 193 -3.35 6.89 -15.57
CA GLU A 193 -4.01 6.16 -16.65
C GLU A 193 -3.28 4.84 -16.92
N LYS A 194 -4.05 3.74 -17.03
CA LYS A 194 -3.49 2.47 -17.47
C LYS A 194 -2.91 2.64 -18.87
N MET A 195 -1.61 2.62 -19.00
CA MET A 195 -1.01 2.43 -20.31
C MET A 195 -1.35 1.02 -20.79
N ILE A 196 -2.31 0.92 -21.68
CA ILE A 196 -2.50 -0.28 -22.48
C ILE A 196 -1.33 -0.28 -23.45
N THR A 197 -0.25 -0.93 -23.08
CA THR A 197 0.86 -1.21 -24.00
C THR A 197 0.32 -2.22 -25.01
N LYS A 198 -0.31 -1.74 -26.07
CA LYS A 198 -0.45 -2.51 -27.30
C LYS A 198 0.98 -2.68 -27.83
N ARG A 199 1.70 -3.68 -27.38
CA ARG A 199 2.84 -4.19 -28.15
C ARG A 199 2.24 -4.87 -29.37
N GLY A 200 2.08 -4.11 -30.46
CA GLY A 200 1.96 -4.69 -31.76
C GLY A 200 3.31 -5.35 -32.05
N PHE A 201 3.37 -6.65 -31.99
CA PHE A 201 4.39 -7.39 -32.68
C PHE A 201 3.96 -7.40 -34.16
N ASN A 202 4.65 -6.62 -34.98
CA ASN A 202 4.74 -6.86 -36.42
C ASN A 202 5.74 -7.99 -36.64
#